data_9deb38ccc904152d3913dc4a9a115005
#
_entry.id   9deb38ccc904152d3913dc4a9a115005
#
_cell.length_a   1.000
_cell.length_b   1.000
_cell.length_c   1.000
_cell.angle_alpha   90.00
_cell.angle_beta   90.00
_cell.angle_gamma   90.00
#
_symmetry.space_group_name_H-M   'P 1'
#
loop_
_entity.id
_entity.type
_entity.pdbx_description
1 polymer ?
#
loop_
_entity_poly.entity_id
_entity_poly.type
_entity_poly.pdbx_seq_one_letter_code
_entity_poly.pdbx_strand_id
1 'polypeptide(L)'
;MLRIAVPNKGSLAETAAEMLSEAGYTGRRDSKDLYTVDPVNEVEFFYLRPRDIATYVGSGALDVGITGRDLLLDARMPGAREVESLGFAGSTFRFAGRPGRFTDVHDLQGLRVATAYPGLVDAFLDERGIAVDIVPLDGAVESAVQLGVADAVADVVSTGTTLRQAGLEIFGPVLLESDAVLIAGPQEAEGTETLLRRLRGVLAARKYVLIDYDLPAALVEQAVAVAPGLESPTISPLRDPEWVAVRVMSPRRDVNQVMDALYAIGARAILVTEILAARL
;
A
#
# COMPACT_ATOMS: atom_id res chain seq x y z
N MET A 1 24.48 0.48 -10.70
CA MET A 1 23.18 1.17 -10.72
C MET A 1 22.12 0.20 -10.23
N LEU A 2 21.21 0.66 -9.37
CA LEU A 2 20.09 -0.13 -8.86
C LEU A 2 19.03 -0.27 -9.95
N ARG A 3 18.58 -1.49 -10.25
CA ARG A 3 17.55 -1.78 -11.26
C ARG A 3 16.20 -1.97 -10.61
N ILE A 4 15.27 -1.05 -10.88
CA ILE A 4 13.96 -0.98 -10.23
C ILE A 4 12.86 -1.31 -11.23
N ALA A 5 12.05 -2.32 -10.94
CA ALA A 5 10.81 -2.61 -11.67
C ALA A 5 9.67 -1.70 -11.16
N VAL A 6 8.99 -1.02 -12.08
CA VAL A 6 7.86 -0.13 -11.78
C VAL A 6 6.64 -0.57 -12.60
N PRO A 7 5.43 -0.55 -12.01
CA PRO A 7 4.22 -0.82 -12.77
C PRO A 7 4.06 0.13 -13.96
N ASN A 8 3.70 -0.39 -15.14
CA ASN A 8 3.56 0.42 -16.36
C ASN A 8 2.13 0.88 -16.62
N LYS A 9 1.12 0.33 -15.92
CA LYS A 9 -0.30 0.63 -16.11
C LYS A 9 -1.12 0.35 -14.84
N GLY A 10 -2.35 0.86 -14.83
CA GLY A 10 -3.31 0.69 -13.73
C GLY A 10 -3.03 1.62 -12.56
N SER A 11 -3.86 1.52 -11.52
CA SER A 11 -3.78 2.36 -10.32
C SER A 11 -2.44 2.27 -9.58
N LEU A 12 -1.76 1.13 -9.68
CA LEU A 12 -0.41 0.96 -9.12
C LEU A 12 0.62 1.86 -9.80
N ALA A 13 0.50 2.09 -11.12
CA ALA A 13 1.52 2.81 -11.90
C ALA A 13 1.60 4.29 -11.54
N GLU A 14 0.46 4.96 -11.42
CA GLU A 14 0.39 6.40 -11.14
C GLU A 14 0.92 6.70 -9.74
N THR A 15 0.38 6.01 -8.72
CA THR A 15 0.78 6.23 -7.33
C THR A 15 2.23 5.81 -7.05
N ALA A 16 2.74 4.74 -7.71
CA ALA A 16 4.15 4.35 -7.60
C ALA A 16 5.08 5.42 -8.21
N ALA A 17 4.70 5.98 -9.37
CA ALA A 17 5.48 7.05 -10.01
C ALA A 17 5.50 8.33 -9.16
N GLU A 18 4.35 8.73 -8.59
CA GLU A 18 4.27 9.86 -7.65
C GLU A 18 5.17 9.64 -6.43
N MET A 19 5.07 8.47 -5.79
CA MET A 19 5.87 8.14 -4.61
C MET A 19 7.37 8.15 -4.89
N LEU A 20 7.80 7.61 -6.03
CA LEU A 20 9.21 7.68 -6.46
C LEU A 20 9.66 9.12 -6.73
N SER A 21 8.79 9.95 -7.33
CA SER A 21 9.06 11.38 -7.55
C SER A 21 9.20 12.14 -6.23
N GLU A 22 8.30 11.91 -5.26
CA GLU A 22 8.40 12.48 -3.91
C GLU A 22 9.64 12.00 -3.16
N ALA A 23 10.11 10.77 -3.46
CA ALA A 23 11.37 10.22 -2.95
C ALA A 23 12.62 10.82 -3.64
N GLY A 24 12.44 11.71 -4.62
CA GLY A 24 13.51 12.42 -5.32
C GLY A 24 14.09 11.67 -6.51
N TYR A 25 13.37 10.70 -7.07
CA TYR A 25 13.78 9.99 -8.28
C TYR A 25 13.14 10.59 -9.53
N THR A 26 13.86 10.56 -10.64
CA THR A 26 13.37 11.04 -11.94
C THR A 26 12.95 9.86 -12.79
N GLY A 27 11.64 9.64 -12.90
CA GLY A 27 11.06 8.59 -13.73
C GLY A 27 10.86 8.98 -15.20
N ARG A 28 10.11 8.15 -15.94
CA ARG A 28 9.79 8.38 -17.35
C ARG A 28 8.94 9.65 -17.55
N ARG A 29 9.14 10.32 -18.68
CA ARG A 29 8.35 11.49 -19.12
C ARG A 29 7.17 11.08 -20.01
N ASP A 30 7.36 10.04 -20.85
CA ASP A 30 6.31 9.47 -21.70
C ASP A 30 5.87 8.11 -21.14
N SER A 31 4.55 7.88 -21.08
CA SER A 31 3.98 6.61 -20.63
C SER A 31 4.35 5.41 -21.50
N LYS A 32 4.84 5.65 -22.73
CA LYS A 32 5.31 4.62 -23.66
C LYS A 32 6.73 4.17 -23.40
N ASP A 33 7.51 4.95 -22.65
CA ASP A 33 8.88 4.55 -22.30
C ASP A 33 8.83 3.32 -21.39
N LEU A 34 9.51 2.27 -21.81
CA LEU A 34 9.62 1.02 -21.04
C LEU A 34 10.88 0.96 -20.18
N TYR A 35 11.79 1.91 -20.37
CA TYR A 35 13.07 2.00 -19.68
C TYR A 35 13.51 3.46 -19.55
N THR A 36 14.02 3.85 -18.39
CA THR A 36 14.67 5.16 -18.17
C THR A 36 15.81 5.03 -17.19
N VAL A 37 16.76 5.96 -17.28
CA VAL A 37 17.90 6.06 -16.36
C VAL A 37 17.80 7.37 -15.59
N ASP A 38 18.01 7.30 -14.30
CA ASP A 38 18.23 8.43 -13.40
C ASP A 38 19.73 8.44 -13.00
N PRO A 39 20.57 9.18 -13.72
CA PRO A 39 22.02 9.15 -13.48
C PRO A 39 22.43 9.83 -12.17
N VAL A 40 21.58 10.75 -11.65
CA VAL A 40 21.85 11.44 -10.40
C VAL A 40 21.71 10.51 -9.21
N ASN A 41 20.75 9.62 -9.27
CA ASN A 41 20.47 8.64 -8.22
C ASN A 41 21.11 7.27 -8.50
N GLU A 42 21.79 7.09 -9.65
CA GLU A 42 22.38 5.83 -10.10
C GLU A 42 21.36 4.68 -10.19
N VAL A 43 20.17 4.97 -10.76
CA VAL A 43 19.04 4.04 -10.86
C VAL A 43 18.61 3.86 -12.30
N GLU A 44 18.22 2.63 -12.63
CA GLU A 44 17.58 2.24 -13.89
C GLU A 44 16.15 1.78 -13.59
N PHE A 45 15.16 2.39 -14.26
CA PHE A 45 13.76 2.03 -14.15
C PHE A 45 13.29 1.18 -15.31
N PHE A 46 12.66 0.05 -15.01
CA PHE A 46 12.03 -0.85 -15.97
C PHE A 46 10.51 -0.86 -15.74
N TYR A 47 9.74 -0.38 -16.73
CA TYR A 47 8.29 -0.27 -16.64
C TYR A 47 7.63 -1.52 -17.18
N LEU A 48 7.10 -2.34 -16.28
CA LEU A 48 6.62 -3.70 -16.54
C LEU A 48 5.15 -3.86 -16.17
N ARG A 49 4.51 -4.92 -16.65
CA ARG A 49 3.19 -5.30 -16.13
C ARG A 49 3.32 -5.67 -14.66
N PRO A 50 2.41 -5.20 -13.77
CA PRO A 50 2.48 -5.51 -12.34
C PRO A 50 2.67 -6.99 -12.03
N ARG A 51 1.99 -7.88 -12.78
CA ARG A 51 2.06 -9.35 -12.64
C ARG A 51 3.46 -9.93 -12.89
N ASP A 52 4.22 -9.31 -13.79
CA ASP A 52 5.52 -9.85 -14.21
C ASP A 52 6.66 -9.43 -13.27
N ILE A 53 6.44 -8.40 -12.44
CA ILE A 53 7.47 -7.77 -11.61
C ILE A 53 8.09 -8.78 -10.63
N ALA A 54 7.25 -9.57 -9.94
CA ALA A 54 7.72 -10.55 -8.97
C ALA A 54 8.63 -11.61 -9.63
N THR A 55 8.35 -11.98 -10.88
CA THR A 55 9.17 -12.92 -11.65
C THR A 55 10.56 -12.35 -11.98
N TYR A 56 10.61 -11.11 -12.49
CA TYR A 56 11.90 -10.47 -12.84
C TYR A 56 12.75 -10.19 -11.60
N VAL A 57 12.12 -9.75 -10.49
CA VAL A 57 12.83 -9.50 -9.25
C VAL A 57 13.27 -10.81 -8.60
N GLY A 58 12.37 -11.80 -8.50
CA GLY A 58 12.67 -13.09 -7.89
C GLY A 58 13.72 -13.93 -8.63
N SER A 59 13.84 -13.75 -9.96
CA SER A 59 14.90 -14.36 -10.75
C SER A 59 16.27 -13.67 -10.62
N GLY A 60 16.33 -12.49 -9.98
CA GLY A 60 17.54 -11.65 -9.90
C GLY A 60 17.85 -10.87 -11.17
N ALA A 61 16.95 -10.86 -12.17
CA ALA A 61 17.09 -10.03 -13.37
C ALA A 61 16.95 -8.54 -13.04
N LEU A 62 16.14 -8.20 -12.04
CA LEU A 62 16.02 -6.88 -11.45
C LEU A 62 16.23 -6.96 -9.93
N ASP A 63 16.68 -5.87 -9.34
CA ASP A 63 17.11 -5.88 -7.94
C ASP A 63 15.94 -5.69 -6.98
N VAL A 64 15.05 -4.74 -7.29
CA VAL A 64 13.85 -4.41 -6.51
C VAL A 64 12.67 -4.10 -7.43
N GLY A 65 11.45 -4.07 -6.88
CA GLY A 65 10.27 -3.70 -7.66
C GLY A 65 9.09 -3.29 -6.80
N ILE A 66 8.16 -2.56 -7.41
CA ILE A 66 6.87 -2.19 -6.79
C ILE A 66 5.77 -3.01 -7.47
N THR A 67 5.00 -3.76 -6.67
CA THR A 67 3.86 -4.56 -7.19
C THR A 67 2.78 -4.67 -6.11
N GLY A 68 1.69 -5.42 -6.38
CA GLY A 68 0.70 -5.79 -5.36
C GLY A 68 1.16 -7.00 -4.55
N ARG A 69 0.84 -7.04 -3.24
CA ARG A 69 1.12 -8.22 -2.39
C ARG A 69 0.43 -9.48 -2.93
N ASP A 70 -0.78 -9.33 -3.46
CA ASP A 70 -1.52 -10.39 -4.15
C ASP A 70 -0.76 -10.95 -5.35
N LEU A 71 -0.17 -10.08 -6.16
CA LEU A 71 0.63 -10.48 -7.33
C LEU A 71 1.97 -11.13 -6.93
N LEU A 72 2.60 -10.64 -5.85
CA LEU A 72 3.80 -11.27 -5.29
C LEU A 72 3.52 -12.71 -4.86
N LEU A 73 2.44 -12.90 -4.10
CA LEU A 73 2.07 -14.22 -3.57
C LEU A 73 1.58 -15.17 -4.67
N ASP A 74 0.83 -14.64 -5.66
CA ASP A 74 0.39 -15.42 -6.82
C ASP A 74 1.55 -15.95 -7.67
N ALA A 75 2.60 -15.14 -7.83
CA ALA A 75 3.77 -15.51 -8.62
C ALA A 75 4.56 -16.70 -8.05
N ARG A 76 4.43 -16.99 -6.73
CA ARG A 76 5.13 -18.09 -6.04
C ARG A 76 6.64 -18.13 -6.34
N MET A 77 7.27 -16.96 -6.46
CA MET A 77 8.70 -16.83 -6.75
C MET A 77 9.54 -16.81 -5.47
N PRO A 78 10.24 -17.91 -5.13
CA PRO A 78 10.96 -18.02 -3.84
C PRO A 78 12.05 -16.96 -3.63
N GLY A 79 12.59 -16.40 -4.74
CA GLY A 79 13.63 -15.38 -4.69
C GLY A 79 13.09 -13.96 -4.45
N ALA A 80 11.77 -13.72 -4.60
CA ALA A 80 11.17 -12.43 -4.35
C ALA A 80 10.65 -12.36 -2.90
N ARG A 81 11.01 -11.31 -2.17
CA ARG A 81 10.53 -11.09 -0.80
C ARG A 81 9.97 -9.68 -0.64
N GLU A 82 8.90 -9.55 0.13
CA GLU A 82 8.37 -8.26 0.55
C GLU A 82 9.36 -7.57 1.50
N VAL A 83 9.61 -6.27 1.28
CA VAL A 83 10.53 -5.45 2.08
C VAL A 83 9.77 -4.36 2.83
N GLU A 84 8.77 -3.73 2.17
CA GLU A 84 8.01 -2.62 2.75
C GLU A 84 6.61 -2.57 2.16
N SER A 85 5.59 -2.34 3.01
CA SER A 85 4.24 -1.96 2.57
C SER A 85 4.23 -0.47 2.21
N LEU A 86 3.66 -0.14 1.05
CA LEU A 86 3.65 1.23 0.54
C LEU A 86 2.33 1.97 0.84
N GLY A 87 1.36 1.31 1.48
CA GLY A 87 0.15 1.91 2.03
C GLY A 87 -0.83 2.49 1.00
N PHE A 88 -0.78 2.04 -0.25
CA PHE A 88 -1.74 2.41 -1.30
C PHE A 88 -2.25 1.19 -2.06
N ALA A 89 -3.28 1.38 -2.90
CA ALA A 89 -3.97 0.31 -3.64
C ALA A 89 -4.50 -0.81 -2.74
N GLY A 90 -4.94 -0.45 -1.52
CA GLY A 90 -5.48 -1.41 -0.54
C GLY A 90 -6.71 -2.13 -1.08
N SER A 91 -6.76 -3.44 -0.92
CA SER A 91 -7.85 -4.31 -1.34
C SER A 91 -7.88 -5.58 -0.49
N THR A 92 -8.99 -6.34 -0.62
CA THR A 92 -9.08 -7.68 -0.02
C THR A 92 -9.26 -8.71 -1.11
N PHE A 93 -8.73 -9.90 -0.92
CA PHE A 93 -8.98 -11.03 -1.79
C PHE A 93 -10.08 -11.90 -1.20
N ARG A 94 -11.15 -12.19 -1.95
CA ARG A 94 -12.37 -12.83 -1.45
C ARG A 94 -12.90 -13.89 -2.40
N PHE A 95 -13.57 -14.91 -1.83
CA PHE A 95 -14.44 -15.79 -2.59
C PHE A 95 -15.82 -15.18 -2.78
N ALA A 96 -16.43 -15.43 -3.94
CA ALA A 96 -17.82 -15.10 -4.21
C ALA A 96 -18.50 -16.18 -5.08
N GLY A 97 -19.80 -16.33 -4.88
CA GLY A 97 -20.60 -17.30 -5.61
C GLY A 97 -22.07 -16.89 -5.70
N ARG A 98 -22.94 -17.76 -6.18
CA ARG A 98 -24.38 -17.48 -6.25
C ARG A 98 -24.94 -17.30 -4.83
N PRO A 99 -25.84 -16.31 -4.61
CA PRO A 99 -26.40 -16.04 -3.31
C PRO A 99 -26.99 -17.28 -2.63
N GLY A 100 -26.67 -17.46 -1.35
CA GLY A 100 -27.16 -18.56 -0.52
C GLY A 100 -26.61 -19.96 -0.88
N ARG A 101 -25.68 -20.07 -1.85
CA ARG A 101 -25.09 -21.37 -2.22
C ARG A 101 -23.94 -21.79 -1.31
N PHE A 102 -23.16 -20.82 -0.82
CA PHE A 102 -21.95 -21.05 -0.02
C PHE A 102 -22.02 -20.28 1.28
N THR A 103 -21.56 -20.89 2.37
CA THR A 103 -21.43 -20.26 3.68
C THR A 103 -19.97 -20.21 4.15
N ASP A 104 -19.20 -21.23 3.76
CA ASP A 104 -17.81 -21.41 4.14
C ASP A 104 -16.96 -21.87 2.94
N VAL A 105 -15.63 -21.74 3.06
CA VAL A 105 -14.68 -22.16 2.03
C VAL A 105 -14.66 -23.67 1.83
N HIS A 106 -15.02 -24.48 2.84
CA HIS A 106 -15.09 -25.93 2.72
C HIS A 106 -16.20 -26.39 1.77
N ASP A 107 -17.20 -25.53 1.53
CA ASP A 107 -18.26 -25.79 0.53
C ASP A 107 -17.72 -25.84 -0.91
N LEU A 108 -16.47 -25.39 -1.12
CA LEU A 108 -15.80 -25.42 -2.43
C LEU A 108 -15.20 -26.78 -2.78
N GLN A 109 -15.15 -27.74 -1.85
CA GLN A 109 -14.51 -29.04 -2.08
C GLN A 109 -15.03 -29.72 -3.36
N GLY A 110 -14.11 -30.01 -4.29
CA GLY A 110 -14.40 -30.68 -5.56
C GLY A 110 -15.11 -29.83 -6.61
N LEU A 111 -15.24 -28.51 -6.37
CA LEU A 111 -15.89 -27.57 -7.29
C LEU A 111 -14.85 -26.80 -8.12
N ARG A 112 -15.35 -26.10 -9.17
CA ARG A 112 -14.53 -25.25 -10.05
C ARG A 112 -14.51 -23.82 -9.49
N VAL A 113 -13.32 -23.27 -9.32
CA VAL A 113 -13.10 -21.87 -8.84
C VAL A 113 -12.36 -21.08 -9.91
N ALA A 114 -13.00 -20.06 -10.48
CA ALA A 114 -12.38 -19.19 -11.45
C ALA A 114 -11.60 -18.06 -10.74
N THR A 115 -10.40 -17.78 -11.22
CA THR A 115 -9.55 -16.72 -10.66
C THR A 115 -8.51 -16.25 -11.67
N ALA A 116 -8.10 -14.99 -11.53
CA ALA A 116 -6.91 -14.45 -12.19
C ALA A 116 -5.60 -14.68 -11.37
N TYR A 117 -5.71 -15.30 -10.19
CA TYR A 117 -4.61 -15.53 -9.24
C TYR A 117 -4.55 -17.01 -8.82
N PRO A 118 -4.25 -17.91 -9.76
CA PRO A 118 -4.30 -19.36 -9.49
C PRO A 118 -3.33 -19.81 -8.41
N GLY A 119 -2.13 -19.23 -8.36
CA GLY A 119 -1.12 -19.56 -7.36
C GLY A 119 -1.53 -19.16 -5.94
N LEU A 120 -2.11 -17.98 -5.77
CA LEU A 120 -2.60 -17.50 -4.48
C LEU A 120 -3.76 -18.35 -3.96
N VAL A 121 -4.74 -18.64 -4.82
CA VAL A 121 -5.94 -19.42 -4.45
C VAL A 121 -5.58 -20.86 -4.11
N ASP A 122 -4.72 -21.48 -4.92
CA ASP A 122 -4.22 -22.83 -4.69
C ASP A 122 -3.51 -22.95 -3.33
N ALA A 123 -2.56 -22.03 -3.03
CA ALA A 123 -1.88 -22.01 -1.74
C ALA A 123 -2.85 -21.90 -0.55
N PHE A 124 -3.81 -20.99 -0.64
CA PHE A 124 -4.79 -20.77 0.43
C PHE A 124 -5.67 -21.99 0.70
N LEU A 125 -6.09 -22.70 -0.34
CA LEU A 125 -6.96 -23.88 -0.24
C LEU A 125 -6.16 -25.13 0.16
N ASP A 126 -4.94 -25.30 -0.36
CA ASP A 126 -4.04 -26.40 0.01
C ASP A 126 -3.72 -26.40 1.51
N GLU A 127 -3.42 -25.22 2.09
CA GLU A 127 -3.18 -25.08 3.53
C GLU A 127 -4.37 -25.55 4.40
N ARG A 128 -5.58 -25.60 3.82
CA ARG A 128 -6.82 -26.01 4.48
C ARG A 128 -7.27 -27.42 4.08
N GLY A 129 -6.51 -28.11 3.21
CA GLY A 129 -6.84 -29.42 2.71
C GLY A 129 -8.09 -29.45 1.81
N ILE A 130 -8.41 -28.33 1.14
CA ILE A 130 -9.57 -28.21 0.26
C ILE A 130 -9.11 -28.33 -1.19
N ALA A 131 -9.52 -29.43 -1.86
CA ALA A 131 -9.21 -29.65 -3.26
C ALA A 131 -10.30 -29.04 -4.15
N VAL A 132 -9.90 -28.20 -5.10
CA VAL A 132 -10.78 -27.58 -6.11
C VAL A 132 -10.17 -27.73 -7.50
N ASP A 133 -10.99 -27.53 -8.54
CA ASP A 133 -10.52 -27.38 -9.92
C ASP A 133 -10.39 -25.89 -10.21
N ILE A 134 -9.14 -25.38 -10.28
CA ILE A 134 -8.88 -23.97 -10.54
C ILE A 134 -9.01 -23.71 -12.04
N VAL A 135 -9.87 -22.75 -12.39
CA VAL A 135 -10.07 -22.24 -13.75
C VAL A 135 -9.35 -20.91 -13.90
N PRO A 136 -8.14 -20.87 -14.49
CA PRO A 136 -7.39 -19.63 -14.64
C PRO A 136 -8.02 -18.75 -15.73
N LEU A 137 -8.29 -17.48 -15.39
CA LEU A 137 -8.83 -16.46 -16.30
C LEU A 137 -7.99 -15.17 -16.24
N ASP A 138 -7.89 -14.47 -17.35
CA ASP A 138 -7.16 -13.19 -17.43
C ASP A 138 -8.15 -11.99 -17.45
N GLY A 139 -8.93 -11.84 -16.37
CA GLY A 139 -9.95 -10.79 -16.20
C GLY A 139 -11.39 -11.27 -16.41
N ALA A 140 -12.37 -10.39 -16.09
CA ALA A 140 -13.81 -10.68 -16.14
C ALA A 140 -14.22 -11.99 -15.44
N VAL A 141 -13.54 -12.29 -14.34
CA VAL A 141 -13.66 -13.56 -13.57
C VAL A 141 -15.10 -13.73 -13.07
N GLU A 142 -15.78 -12.65 -12.70
CA GLU A 142 -17.17 -12.62 -12.22
C GLU A 142 -18.17 -13.22 -13.22
N SER A 143 -17.86 -13.17 -14.52
CA SER A 143 -18.74 -13.73 -15.57
C SER A 143 -18.70 -15.26 -15.64
N ALA A 144 -17.66 -15.90 -15.08
CA ALA A 144 -17.46 -17.34 -15.17
C ALA A 144 -18.61 -18.15 -14.55
N VAL A 145 -19.20 -17.64 -13.46
CA VAL A 145 -20.33 -18.32 -12.77
C VAL A 145 -21.62 -18.22 -13.60
N GLN A 146 -21.87 -17.08 -14.26
CA GLN A 146 -23.04 -16.92 -15.13
C GLN A 146 -22.94 -17.80 -16.36
N LEU A 147 -21.76 -17.92 -16.94
CA LEU A 147 -21.48 -18.76 -18.12
C LEU A 147 -21.38 -20.26 -17.79
N GLY A 148 -21.44 -20.64 -16.51
CA GLY A 148 -21.31 -22.03 -16.08
C GLY A 148 -19.91 -22.64 -16.23
N VAL A 149 -18.89 -21.79 -16.40
CA VAL A 149 -17.49 -22.19 -16.51
C VAL A 149 -16.93 -22.57 -15.13
N ALA A 150 -17.38 -21.85 -14.09
CA ALA A 150 -16.99 -22.11 -12.70
C ALA A 150 -18.22 -22.09 -11.77
N ASP A 151 -18.06 -22.63 -10.58
CA ASP A 151 -19.09 -22.68 -9.55
C ASP A 151 -18.98 -21.52 -8.56
N ALA A 152 -17.75 -21.03 -8.36
CA ALA A 152 -17.40 -19.85 -7.58
C ALA A 152 -16.25 -19.10 -8.23
N VAL A 153 -15.99 -17.89 -7.75
CA VAL A 153 -14.85 -17.05 -8.15
C VAL A 153 -14.00 -16.68 -6.92
N ALA A 154 -12.73 -16.41 -7.15
CA ALA A 154 -11.85 -15.80 -6.18
C ALA A 154 -11.14 -14.61 -6.85
N ASP A 155 -11.32 -13.39 -6.32
CA ASP A 155 -10.81 -12.19 -6.95
C ASP A 155 -10.54 -11.06 -5.93
N VAL A 156 -9.84 -10.03 -6.42
CA VAL A 156 -9.56 -8.79 -5.69
C VAL A 156 -10.84 -7.97 -5.53
N VAL A 157 -11.13 -7.59 -4.31
CA VAL A 157 -12.32 -6.83 -3.95
C VAL A 157 -11.92 -5.55 -3.21
N SER A 158 -12.17 -4.40 -3.82
CA SER A 158 -12.05 -3.11 -3.13
C SER A 158 -13.41 -2.68 -2.53
N THR A 159 -14.47 -2.61 -3.34
CA THR A 159 -15.83 -2.21 -2.89
C THR A 159 -16.87 -3.33 -3.03
N GLY A 160 -16.55 -4.38 -3.74
CA GLY A 160 -17.46 -5.50 -4.06
C GLY A 160 -18.58 -5.15 -5.05
N THR A 161 -18.53 -3.96 -5.67
CA THR A 161 -19.58 -3.50 -6.59
C THR A 161 -19.67 -4.38 -7.82
N THR A 162 -18.55 -4.77 -8.43
CA THR A 162 -18.49 -5.62 -9.63
C THR A 162 -19.11 -7.00 -9.36
N LEU A 163 -18.77 -7.63 -8.24
CA LEU A 163 -19.34 -8.91 -7.84
C LEU A 163 -20.86 -8.81 -7.64
N ARG A 164 -21.34 -7.77 -6.94
CA ARG A 164 -22.78 -7.55 -6.74
C ARG A 164 -23.53 -7.30 -8.07
N GLN A 165 -22.94 -6.55 -9.00
CA GLN A 165 -23.51 -6.35 -10.33
C GLN A 165 -23.59 -7.64 -11.14
N ALA A 166 -22.64 -8.55 -10.95
CA ALA A 166 -22.67 -9.91 -11.51
C ALA A 166 -23.62 -10.86 -10.78
N GLY A 167 -24.36 -10.39 -9.75
CA GLY A 167 -25.28 -11.22 -8.97
C GLY A 167 -24.57 -12.23 -8.07
N LEU A 168 -23.34 -11.94 -7.66
CA LEU A 168 -22.55 -12.79 -6.76
C LEU A 168 -22.52 -12.23 -5.33
N GLU A 169 -22.48 -13.12 -4.35
CA GLU A 169 -22.35 -12.84 -2.93
C GLU A 169 -20.99 -13.31 -2.44
N ILE A 170 -20.35 -12.45 -1.63
CA ILE A 170 -19.08 -12.78 -0.96
C ILE A 170 -19.36 -13.74 0.18
N PHE A 171 -18.53 -14.78 0.33
CA PHE A 171 -18.63 -15.75 1.43
C PHE A 171 -17.26 -16.09 2.00
N GLY A 172 -17.24 -16.74 3.14
CA GLY A 172 -16.04 -17.18 3.82
C GLY A 172 -15.15 -16.04 4.34
N PRO A 173 -13.95 -16.36 4.82
CA PRO A 173 -12.99 -15.37 5.35
C PRO A 173 -12.35 -14.52 4.26
N VAL A 174 -11.63 -13.48 4.66
CA VAL A 174 -10.67 -12.77 3.80
C VAL A 174 -9.50 -13.71 3.51
N LEU A 175 -9.18 -13.94 2.23
CA LEU A 175 -8.03 -14.74 1.84
C LEU A 175 -6.73 -13.96 2.06
N LEU A 176 -6.75 -12.69 1.68
CA LEU A 176 -5.59 -11.80 1.76
C LEU A 176 -6.06 -10.35 1.90
N GLU A 177 -5.39 -9.59 2.75
CA GLU A 177 -5.36 -8.12 2.70
C GLU A 177 -4.15 -7.71 1.88
N SER A 178 -4.39 -7.07 0.74
CA SER A 178 -3.36 -6.67 -0.22
C SER A 178 -3.25 -5.16 -0.31
N ASP A 179 -2.02 -4.70 -0.45
CA ASP A 179 -1.66 -3.32 -0.83
C ASP A 179 -0.44 -3.35 -1.75
N ALA A 180 -0.03 -2.20 -2.23
CA ALA A 180 1.22 -2.07 -2.96
C ALA A 180 2.41 -2.33 -2.03
N VAL A 181 3.38 -3.11 -2.50
CA VAL A 181 4.59 -3.47 -1.74
C VAL A 181 5.85 -3.21 -2.54
N LEU A 182 6.91 -2.82 -1.84
CA LEU A 182 8.27 -2.91 -2.36
C LEU A 182 8.76 -4.34 -2.13
N ILE A 183 9.27 -4.95 -3.19
CA ILE A 183 9.87 -6.29 -3.15
C ILE A 183 11.34 -6.23 -3.52
N ALA A 184 12.13 -7.14 -2.98
CA ALA A 184 13.55 -7.30 -3.30
C ALA A 184 13.86 -8.71 -3.80
N GLY A 185 14.88 -8.81 -4.64
CA GLY A 185 15.40 -10.05 -5.16
C GLY A 185 16.24 -10.84 -4.14
N PRO A 186 16.83 -11.96 -4.57
CA PRO A 186 17.56 -12.86 -3.69
C PRO A 186 18.91 -12.29 -3.22
N GLN A 187 19.43 -11.27 -3.91
CA GLN A 187 20.71 -10.62 -3.58
C GLN A 187 20.46 -9.19 -3.07
N GLU A 188 21.26 -8.77 -2.11
CA GLU A 188 21.28 -7.37 -1.70
C GLU A 188 21.99 -6.54 -2.76
N ALA A 189 21.31 -5.51 -3.27
CA ALA A 189 21.86 -4.58 -4.24
C ALA A 189 22.20 -3.24 -3.58
N GLU A 190 23.33 -2.68 -3.97
CA GLU A 190 23.73 -1.34 -3.55
C GLU A 190 22.64 -0.31 -3.93
N GLY A 191 22.28 0.59 -3.02
CA GLY A 191 21.22 1.58 -3.22
C GLY A 191 19.84 1.16 -2.69
N THR A 192 19.58 -0.13 -2.42
CA THR A 192 18.30 -0.61 -1.88
C THR A 192 17.94 0.06 -0.54
N GLU A 193 18.89 0.13 0.37
CA GLU A 193 18.71 0.81 1.67
C GLU A 193 18.38 2.30 1.52
N THR A 194 19.00 2.98 0.56
CA THR A 194 18.72 4.38 0.27
C THR A 194 17.32 4.57 -0.30
N LEU A 195 16.90 3.71 -1.23
CA LEU A 195 15.54 3.69 -1.76
C LEU A 195 14.52 3.47 -0.63
N LEU A 196 14.72 2.46 0.20
CA LEU A 196 13.84 2.11 1.31
C LEU A 196 13.69 3.27 2.29
N ARG A 197 14.79 3.88 2.72
CA ARG A 197 14.80 5.04 3.62
C ARG A 197 14.05 6.25 3.01
N ARG A 198 14.19 6.50 1.70
CA ARG A 198 13.48 7.57 1.00
C ARG A 198 11.98 7.29 0.92
N LEU A 199 11.58 6.06 0.57
CA LEU A 199 10.18 5.67 0.53
C LEU A 199 9.52 5.74 1.91
N ARG A 200 10.18 5.28 2.97
CA ARG A 200 9.71 5.45 4.35
C ARG A 200 9.53 6.92 4.72
N GLY A 201 10.43 7.79 4.24
CA GLY A 201 10.30 9.23 4.41
C GLY A 201 9.07 9.81 3.71
N VAL A 202 8.72 9.32 2.53
CA VAL A 202 7.49 9.69 1.82
C VAL A 202 6.26 9.19 2.57
N LEU A 203 6.27 7.93 3.03
CA LEU A 203 5.18 7.37 3.83
C LEU A 203 4.93 8.20 5.10
N ALA A 204 6.00 8.60 5.78
CA ALA A 204 5.91 9.45 6.96
C ALA A 204 5.34 10.84 6.60
N ALA A 205 5.83 11.47 5.52
CA ALA A 205 5.34 12.77 5.05
C ALA A 205 3.85 12.74 4.68
N ARG A 206 3.38 11.64 4.09
CA ARG A 206 1.95 11.43 3.76
C ARG A 206 1.08 11.16 4.98
N LYS A 207 1.63 10.52 6.01
CA LYS A 207 0.90 10.11 7.22
C LYS A 207 0.76 11.23 8.25
N TYR A 208 1.72 12.14 8.31
CA TYR A 208 1.82 13.18 9.33
C TYR A 208 1.77 14.59 8.75
N VAL A 209 1.45 15.55 9.63
CA VAL A 209 1.55 17.00 9.41
C VAL A 209 2.30 17.63 10.58
N LEU A 210 2.83 18.83 10.39
CA LEU A 210 3.30 19.68 11.49
C LEU A 210 2.16 20.58 11.94
N ILE A 211 1.93 20.67 13.25
CA ILE A 211 1.03 21.63 13.88
C ILE A 211 1.91 22.58 14.70
N ASP A 212 1.82 23.87 14.38
CA ASP A 212 2.42 24.97 15.15
C ASP A 212 1.29 25.71 15.87
N TYR A 213 1.49 26.06 17.12
CA TYR A 213 0.52 26.85 17.90
C TYR A 213 1.19 27.60 19.04
N ASP A 214 0.54 28.70 19.48
CA ASP A 214 0.93 29.47 20.64
C ASP A 214 0.03 29.10 21.83
N LEU A 215 0.62 29.02 23.02
CA LEU A 215 -0.08 28.54 24.21
C LEU A 215 0.48 29.25 25.47
N PRO A 216 -0.37 29.60 26.49
CA PRO A 216 0.14 29.96 27.80
C PRO A 216 1.05 28.87 28.38
N ALA A 217 2.23 29.24 28.88
CA ALA A 217 3.24 28.30 29.38
C ALA A 217 2.70 27.35 30.48
N ALA A 218 1.76 27.82 31.29
CA ALA A 218 1.11 27.04 32.35
C ALA A 218 0.25 25.87 31.80
N LEU A 219 -0.12 25.87 30.52
CA LEU A 219 -0.99 24.89 29.88
C LEU A 219 -0.24 23.84 29.04
N VAL A 220 1.09 23.90 29.00
CA VAL A 220 1.94 23.03 28.16
C VAL A 220 1.66 21.55 28.42
N GLU A 221 1.58 21.11 29.66
CA GLU A 221 1.33 19.69 30.00
C GLU A 221 -0.01 19.20 29.46
N GLN A 222 -1.03 20.07 29.46
CA GLN A 222 -2.37 19.72 28.91
C GLN A 222 -2.29 19.61 27.38
N ALA A 223 -1.54 20.51 26.73
CA ALA A 223 -1.35 20.48 25.29
C ALA A 223 -0.54 19.24 24.84
N VAL A 224 0.49 18.87 25.58
CA VAL A 224 1.29 17.66 25.33
C VAL A 224 0.42 16.39 25.46
N ALA A 225 -0.51 16.37 26.39
CA ALA A 225 -1.46 15.24 26.51
C ALA A 225 -2.40 15.10 25.30
N VAL A 226 -2.78 16.24 24.67
CA VAL A 226 -3.60 16.28 23.44
C VAL A 226 -2.77 15.90 22.21
N ALA A 227 -1.56 16.43 22.09
CA ALA A 227 -0.69 16.28 20.96
C ALA A 227 0.75 15.94 21.41
N PRO A 228 1.02 14.67 21.74
CA PRO A 228 2.33 14.25 22.29
C PRO A 228 3.45 14.27 21.25
N GLY A 229 3.12 14.32 19.96
CA GLY A 229 4.08 14.22 18.87
C GLY A 229 4.52 12.80 18.57
N LEU A 230 5.52 12.66 17.70
CA LEU A 230 6.11 11.37 17.36
C LEU A 230 7.09 10.92 18.47
N GLU A 231 7.96 11.81 18.91
CA GLU A 231 8.87 11.59 20.04
C GLU A 231 8.55 12.57 21.17
N SER A 232 8.57 13.87 20.88
CA SER A 232 8.28 14.95 21.83
C SER A 232 7.98 16.25 21.07
N PRO A 233 7.11 17.14 21.60
CA PRO A 233 6.91 18.46 21.03
C PRO A 233 8.16 19.34 21.20
N THR A 234 8.41 20.21 20.24
CA THR A 234 9.37 21.32 20.41
C THR A 234 8.66 22.48 21.08
N ILE A 235 9.21 23.00 22.18
CA ILE A 235 8.66 24.12 22.92
C ILE A 235 9.67 25.26 22.89
N SER A 236 9.25 26.45 22.44
CA SER A 236 10.10 27.65 22.34
C SER A 236 9.45 28.82 23.04
N PRO A 237 10.21 29.63 23.84
CA PRO A 237 9.67 30.81 24.49
C PRO A 237 9.28 31.85 23.45
N LEU A 238 8.16 32.53 23.66
CA LEU A 238 7.81 33.74 22.93
C LEU A 238 8.41 34.99 23.59
N ARG A 239 8.26 36.16 22.93
CA ARG A 239 8.66 37.43 23.49
C ARG A 239 7.94 37.74 24.81
N ASP A 240 6.67 37.39 24.89
CA ASP A 240 5.90 37.34 26.14
C ASP A 240 6.29 36.08 26.91
N PRO A 241 6.91 36.17 28.08
CA PRO A 241 7.41 35.04 28.85
C PRO A 241 6.28 34.12 29.40
N GLU A 242 5.05 34.61 29.41
CA GLU A 242 3.89 33.80 29.83
C GLU A 242 3.37 32.87 28.69
N TRP A 243 3.88 33.04 27.46
CA TRP A 243 3.50 32.28 26.28
C TRP A 243 4.65 31.53 25.67
N VAL A 244 4.33 30.38 25.08
CA VAL A 244 5.28 29.56 24.32
C VAL A 244 4.71 29.22 22.95
N ALA A 245 5.57 29.07 21.97
CA ALA A 245 5.26 28.43 20.70
C ALA A 245 5.56 26.94 20.80
N VAL A 246 4.66 26.11 20.34
CA VAL A 246 4.79 24.66 20.33
C VAL A 246 4.70 24.15 18.90
N ARG A 247 5.65 23.30 18.52
CA ARG A 247 5.62 22.57 17.27
C ARG A 247 5.53 21.08 17.53
N VAL A 248 4.61 20.42 16.85
CA VAL A 248 4.37 18.99 17.05
C VAL A 248 4.05 18.29 15.73
N MET A 249 4.51 17.07 15.59
CA MET A 249 4.13 16.19 14.50
C MET A 249 2.89 15.40 14.88
N SER A 250 1.82 15.46 14.07
CA SER A 250 0.52 14.83 14.35
C SER A 250 0.03 14.00 13.17
N PRO A 251 -0.68 12.87 13.40
CA PRO A 251 -1.30 12.13 12.31
C PRO A 251 -2.28 13.00 11.52
N ARG A 252 -2.14 13.02 10.20
CA ARG A 252 -3.00 13.82 9.30
C ARG A 252 -4.49 13.52 9.48
N ARG A 253 -4.86 12.26 9.74
CA ARG A 253 -6.25 11.82 9.93
C ARG A 253 -6.93 12.47 11.14
N ASP A 254 -6.16 12.81 12.17
CA ASP A 254 -6.66 13.29 13.45
C ASP A 254 -6.55 14.82 13.59
N VAL A 255 -6.00 15.51 12.56
CA VAL A 255 -5.57 16.92 12.63
C VAL A 255 -6.68 17.87 13.08
N ASN A 256 -7.90 17.75 12.55
CA ASN A 256 -8.99 18.63 12.91
C ASN A 256 -9.42 18.47 14.38
N GLN A 257 -9.50 17.22 14.84
CA GLN A 257 -9.83 16.92 16.25
C GLN A 257 -8.76 17.44 17.21
N VAL A 258 -7.49 17.30 16.83
CA VAL A 258 -6.36 17.83 17.60
C VAL A 258 -6.40 19.35 17.66
N MET A 259 -6.64 20.04 16.52
CA MET A 259 -6.76 21.51 16.48
C MET A 259 -7.90 22.00 17.36
N ASP A 260 -9.08 21.37 17.30
CA ASP A 260 -10.23 21.75 18.12
C ASP A 260 -9.94 21.57 19.61
N ALA A 261 -9.32 20.45 19.99
CA ALA A 261 -8.94 20.19 21.37
C ALA A 261 -7.87 21.18 21.89
N LEU A 262 -6.86 21.49 21.09
CA LEU A 262 -5.86 22.50 21.40
C LEU A 262 -6.49 23.88 21.58
N TYR A 263 -7.41 24.28 20.69
CA TYR A 263 -8.12 25.55 20.79
C TYR A 263 -8.95 25.64 22.09
N ALA A 264 -9.63 24.55 22.48
CA ALA A 264 -10.45 24.49 23.67
C ALA A 264 -9.65 24.68 24.97
N ILE A 265 -8.42 24.20 25.04
CA ILE A 265 -7.53 24.41 26.21
C ILE A 265 -6.83 25.77 26.21
N GLY A 266 -7.01 26.60 25.19
CA GLY A 266 -6.48 27.96 25.15
C GLY A 266 -5.38 28.20 24.13
N ALA A 267 -5.01 27.23 23.29
CA ALA A 267 -4.08 27.45 22.20
C ALA A 267 -4.62 28.47 21.18
N ARG A 268 -3.73 29.23 20.58
CA ARG A 268 -4.03 30.25 19.55
C ARG A 268 -3.05 30.12 18.41
N ALA A 269 -3.33 30.82 17.30
CA ALA A 269 -2.50 30.79 16.09
C ALA A 269 -2.15 29.35 15.63
N ILE A 270 -3.13 28.45 15.69
CA ILE A 270 -2.93 27.04 15.33
C ILE A 270 -2.81 26.93 13.81
N LEU A 271 -1.64 26.50 13.33
CA LEU A 271 -1.31 26.37 11.92
C LEU A 271 -0.95 24.92 11.62
N VAL A 272 -1.38 24.44 10.44
CA VAL A 272 -1.02 23.11 9.94
C VAL A 272 -0.16 23.26 8.70
N THR A 273 0.99 22.60 8.70
CA THR A 273 1.94 22.60 7.58
C THR A 273 2.15 21.17 7.07
N GLU A 274 2.08 20.99 5.75
CA GLU A 274 2.39 19.71 5.13
C GLU A 274 3.89 19.42 5.19
N ILE A 275 4.23 18.15 5.39
CA ILE A 275 5.59 17.66 5.35
C ILE A 275 5.87 17.20 3.91
N LEU A 276 6.82 17.85 3.22
CA LEU A 276 7.20 17.46 1.86
C LEU A 276 8.15 16.25 1.84
N ALA A 277 9.01 16.14 2.84
CA ALA A 277 9.95 15.03 2.96
C ALA A 277 10.32 14.80 4.43
N ALA A 278 10.55 13.59 4.80
CA ALA A 278 11.01 13.20 6.14
C ALA A 278 12.15 12.18 6.08
N ARG A 279 12.89 12.07 7.17
CA ARG A 279 13.80 10.97 7.50
C ARG A 279 13.59 10.70 8.98
N LEU A 280 13.04 9.53 9.28
CA LEU A 280 12.70 9.10 10.63
C LEU A 280 13.56 7.91 11.04
#